data_3954994811673bb770227cffadb07c89
#
_entry.id   3954994811673bb770227cffadb07c89
#
_cell.length_a   1.000
_cell.length_b   1.000
_cell.length_c   1.000
_cell.angle_alpha   90.00
_cell.angle_beta   90.00
_cell.angle_gamma   90.00
#
_symmetry.space_group_name_H-M   'P 1'
#
loop_
_entity.id
_entity.type
_entity.pdbx_description
1 polymer ?
#
loop_
_entity_poly.entity_id
_entity_poly.type
_entity_poly.pdbx_seq_one_letter_code
_entity_poly.pdbx_strand_id
1 'polypeptide(L)'
;MNPSDYAESLTIQLRKGFLVYCVLLSCSKQEQYAGEIVRRLSDSELMVVEGTIYPLLNRLQKYGYLLHEWRESEQGPPRKYYSLTDSGFELVDELKHRIKMLNSSLKDLEKGVN
;
A
#
# COMPACT_ATOMS: atom_id res chain seq x y z
N MET A 1 8.91 12.32 -26.22
CA MET A 1 9.15 12.17 -24.77
C MET A 1 10.49 11.48 -24.56
N ASN A 2 11.36 12.05 -23.72
CA ASN A 2 12.65 11.42 -23.48
C ASN A 2 12.49 10.19 -22.55
N PRO A 3 13.49 9.29 -22.53
CA PRO A 3 13.39 8.07 -21.72
C PRO A 3 13.15 8.30 -20.24
N SER A 4 13.76 9.34 -19.67
CA SER A 4 13.58 9.64 -18.24
C SER A 4 12.14 10.04 -17.90
N ASP A 5 11.54 10.89 -18.71
CA ASP A 5 10.15 11.33 -18.51
C ASP A 5 9.18 10.18 -18.68
N TYR A 6 9.40 9.35 -19.66
CA TYR A 6 8.54 8.20 -19.90
C TYR A 6 8.67 7.16 -18.78
N ALA A 7 9.89 6.92 -18.32
CA ALA A 7 10.13 6.02 -17.19
C ALA A 7 9.41 6.51 -15.93
N GLU A 8 9.43 7.83 -15.67
CA GLU A 8 8.71 8.40 -14.53
C GLU A 8 7.21 8.15 -14.66
N SER A 9 6.65 8.37 -15.83
CA SER A 9 5.23 8.12 -16.11
C SER A 9 4.86 6.66 -15.84
N LEU A 10 5.67 5.71 -16.31
CA LEU A 10 5.43 4.28 -16.06
C LEU A 10 5.57 3.93 -14.58
N THR A 11 6.54 4.54 -13.90
CA THR A 11 6.76 4.30 -12.48
C THR A 11 5.55 4.74 -11.64
N ILE A 12 4.90 5.83 -12.02
CA ILE A 12 3.66 6.27 -11.35
C ILE A 12 2.59 5.17 -11.43
N GLN A 13 2.46 4.54 -12.60
CA GLN A 13 1.49 3.45 -12.77
C GLN A 13 1.85 2.23 -11.91
N LEU A 14 3.13 1.88 -11.86
CA LEU A 14 3.61 0.76 -11.02
C LEU A 14 3.33 1.02 -9.54
N ARG A 15 3.56 2.24 -9.07
CA ARG A 15 3.34 2.61 -7.67
C ARG A 15 1.90 2.42 -7.24
N LYS A 16 0.93 2.65 -8.12
CA LYS A 16 -0.49 2.53 -7.76
C LYS A 16 -0.84 1.14 -7.27
N GLY A 17 -0.33 0.11 -7.93
CA GLY A 17 -0.58 -1.27 -7.52
C GLY A 17 0.17 -1.62 -6.23
N PHE A 18 1.44 -1.24 -6.14
CA PHE A 18 2.24 -1.49 -4.95
C PHE A 18 1.71 -0.75 -3.73
N LEU A 19 1.12 0.42 -3.92
CA LEU A 19 0.62 1.22 -2.81
C LEU A 19 -0.45 0.48 -2.02
N VAL A 20 -1.37 -0.19 -2.69
CA VAL A 20 -2.40 -0.99 -2.02
C VAL A 20 -1.76 -2.03 -1.09
N TYR A 21 -0.79 -2.76 -1.61
CA TYR A 21 -0.08 -3.78 -0.85
C TYR A 21 0.65 -3.17 0.36
N CYS A 22 1.32 -2.05 0.16
CA CYS A 22 2.07 -1.39 1.22
C CYS A 22 1.16 -0.85 2.33
N VAL A 23 0.00 -0.32 1.98
CA VAL A 23 -0.99 0.12 2.96
C VAL A 23 -1.48 -1.06 3.79
N LEU A 24 -1.82 -2.16 3.15
CA LEU A 24 -2.24 -3.37 3.85
C LEU A 24 -1.13 -3.90 4.76
N LEU A 25 0.10 -3.96 4.27
CA LEU A 25 1.24 -4.40 5.07
C LEU A 25 1.44 -3.53 6.30
N SER A 26 1.28 -2.22 6.17
CA SER A 26 1.47 -1.32 7.31
C SER A 26 0.45 -1.56 8.42
N CYS A 27 -0.71 -2.11 8.10
CA CYS A 27 -1.76 -2.45 9.07
C CYS A 27 -1.73 -3.92 9.51
N SER A 28 -0.82 -4.74 8.96
CA SER A 28 -0.86 -6.19 9.16
C SER A 28 -0.33 -6.64 10.52
N LYS A 29 0.57 -5.89 11.12
CA LYS A 29 1.18 -6.25 12.40
C LYS A 29 0.54 -5.54 13.58
N GLN A 30 0.02 -4.35 13.35
CA GLN A 30 -0.67 -3.57 14.37
C GLN A 30 -1.57 -2.55 13.70
N GLU A 31 -2.53 -2.06 14.45
CA GLU A 31 -3.42 -1.02 13.97
C GLU A 31 -2.65 0.27 13.70
N GLN A 32 -3.08 1.01 12.67
CA GLN A 32 -2.44 2.24 12.25
C GLN A 32 -3.50 3.30 11.95
N TYR A 33 -3.25 4.54 12.35
CA TYR A 33 -4.05 5.65 11.82
C TYR A 33 -3.40 6.22 10.55
N ALA A 34 -4.16 6.99 9.78
CA ALA A 34 -3.71 7.42 8.45
C ALA A 34 -2.36 8.15 8.47
N GLY A 35 -2.13 9.01 9.47
CA GLY A 35 -0.86 9.73 9.60
C GLY A 35 0.34 8.81 9.80
N GLU A 36 0.16 7.71 10.54
CA GLU A 36 1.23 6.71 10.72
C GLU A 36 1.52 5.97 9.41
N ILE A 37 0.46 5.62 8.68
CA ILE A 37 0.60 4.94 7.38
C ILE A 37 1.40 5.84 6.43
N VAL A 38 1.02 7.11 6.32
CA VAL A 38 1.73 8.08 5.47
C VAL A 38 3.20 8.16 5.86
N ARG A 39 3.47 8.26 7.16
CA ARG A 39 4.85 8.38 7.67
C ARG A 39 5.70 7.16 7.31
N ARG A 40 5.14 5.97 7.52
CA ARG A 40 5.85 4.71 7.17
C ARG A 40 6.14 4.60 5.68
N LEU A 41 5.18 5.00 4.85
CA LEU A 41 5.35 4.94 3.40
C LEU A 41 6.28 6.04 2.90
N SER A 42 6.29 7.21 3.55
CA SER A 42 7.20 8.30 3.22
C SER A 42 8.65 7.99 3.56
N ASP A 43 8.88 7.16 4.58
CA ASP A 43 10.22 6.71 4.94
C ASP A 43 10.78 5.70 3.93
N SER A 44 9.93 5.22 3.02
CA SER A 44 10.33 4.38 1.90
C SER A 44 10.40 5.23 0.63
N GLU A 45 10.75 4.61 -0.49
CA GLU A 45 10.80 5.29 -1.79
C GLU A 45 9.42 5.64 -2.37
N LEU A 46 8.33 5.33 -1.65
CA LEU A 46 6.97 5.49 -2.18
C LEU A 46 6.45 6.91 -2.14
N MET A 47 6.95 7.74 -1.24
CA MET A 47 6.66 9.18 -1.16
C MET A 47 5.18 9.51 -1.31
N VAL A 48 4.35 9.06 -0.37
CA VAL A 48 2.90 9.20 -0.45
C VAL A 48 2.42 10.38 0.39
N VAL A 49 1.37 11.06 -0.07
CA VAL A 49 0.71 12.14 0.66
C VAL A 49 -0.65 11.67 1.18
N GLU A 50 -1.14 12.32 2.24
CA GLU A 50 -2.42 11.95 2.88
C GLU A 50 -3.59 11.98 1.91
N GLY A 51 -3.60 12.94 0.97
CA GLY A 51 -4.65 13.05 -0.02
C GLY A 51 -4.81 11.84 -0.91
N THR A 52 -3.75 11.05 -1.08
CA THR A 52 -3.79 9.78 -1.83
C THR A 52 -4.23 8.63 -0.94
N ILE A 53 -3.87 8.66 0.33
CA ILE A 53 -4.11 7.56 1.27
C ILE A 53 -5.58 7.48 1.68
N TYR A 54 -6.24 8.60 2.00
CA TYR A 54 -7.62 8.57 2.49
C TYR A 54 -8.60 7.91 1.52
N PRO A 55 -8.62 8.25 0.22
CA PRO A 55 -9.52 7.55 -0.71
C PRO A 55 -9.23 6.05 -0.82
N LEU A 56 -7.96 5.66 -0.71
CA LEU A 56 -7.57 4.26 -0.76
C LEU A 56 -8.05 3.51 0.49
N LEU A 57 -7.88 4.09 1.67
CA LEU A 57 -8.38 3.51 2.91
C LEU A 57 -9.89 3.31 2.86
N ASN A 58 -10.61 4.30 2.36
CA ASN A 58 -12.07 4.22 2.23
C ASN A 58 -12.49 3.09 1.29
N ARG A 59 -11.78 2.94 0.17
CA ARG A 59 -12.06 1.88 -0.80
C ARG A 59 -11.79 0.50 -0.23
N LEU A 60 -10.66 0.33 0.45
CA LEU A 60 -10.30 -0.95 1.06
C LEU A 60 -11.28 -1.34 2.16
N GLN A 61 -11.77 -0.34 2.91
CA GLN A 61 -12.78 -0.57 3.92
C GLN A 61 -14.11 -0.96 3.29
N LYS A 62 -14.50 -0.28 2.22
CA LYS A 62 -15.73 -0.60 1.47
C LYS A 62 -15.70 -2.02 0.93
N TYR A 63 -14.55 -2.49 0.49
CA TYR A 63 -14.39 -3.85 -0.04
C TYR A 63 -14.24 -4.91 1.06
N GLY A 64 -14.20 -4.49 2.32
CA GLY A 64 -14.13 -5.42 3.44
C GLY A 64 -12.73 -5.91 3.79
N TYR A 65 -11.69 -5.26 3.31
CA TYR A 65 -10.30 -5.63 3.61
C TYR A 65 -9.75 -4.92 4.84
N LEU A 66 -10.31 -3.76 5.18
CA LEU A 66 -9.97 -3.00 6.37
C LEU A 66 -11.22 -2.72 7.19
N LEU A 67 -11.02 -2.59 8.50
CA LEU A 67 -12.01 -2.02 9.38
C LEU A 67 -11.36 -0.92 10.19
N HIS A 68 -12.15 -0.07 10.82
CA HIS A 68 -11.61 0.99 11.65
C HIS A 68 -12.27 1.02 13.01
N GLU A 69 -11.54 1.61 13.96
CA GLU A 69 -12.02 1.89 15.29
C GLU A 69 -11.61 3.31 15.66
N TRP A 70 -12.54 4.08 16.20
CA TRP A 70 -12.24 5.41 16.68
C TRP A 70 -11.58 5.32 18.06
N ARG A 71 -10.50 6.07 18.25
CA ARG A 71 -9.83 6.18 19.54
C ARG A 71 -9.57 7.63 19.88
N GLU A 72 -9.73 7.97 21.16
CA GLU A 72 -9.41 9.29 21.63
C GLU A 72 -7.91 9.53 21.56
N SER A 73 -7.55 10.78 21.26
CA SER A 73 -6.17 11.23 21.20
C SER A 73 -5.95 12.26 22.30
N GLU A 74 -4.84 12.15 23.03
CA GLU A 74 -4.52 13.09 24.10
C GLU A 74 -4.24 14.51 23.59
N GLN A 75 -3.91 14.66 22.33
CA GLN A 75 -3.47 15.93 21.74
C GLN A 75 -4.33 16.39 20.56
N GLY A 76 -5.60 16.01 20.54
CA GLY A 76 -6.45 16.45 19.45
C GLY A 76 -7.73 15.64 19.33
N PRO A 77 -8.40 15.74 18.18
CA PRO A 77 -9.63 15.00 17.94
C PRO A 77 -9.38 13.49 17.87
N PRO A 78 -10.43 12.68 18.06
CA PRO A 78 -10.32 11.25 17.92
C PRO A 78 -9.76 10.85 16.55
N ARG A 79 -9.07 9.71 16.52
CA ARG A 79 -8.45 9.18 15.30
C ARG A 79 -9.05 7.83 14.94
N LYS A 80 -9.18 7.59 13.64
CA LYS A 80 -9.51 6.26 13.13
C LYS A 80 -8.26 5.40 13.07
N TYR A 81 -8.32 4.26 13.74
CA TYR A 81 -7.26 3.24 13.64
C TYR A 81 -7.74 2.12 12.74
N TYR A 82 -6.94 1.79 11.74
CA TYR A 82 -7.27 0.79 10.74
C TYR A 82 -6.57 -0.53 11.04
N SER A 83 -7.28 -1.62 10.83
CA SER A 83 -6.73 -2.97 10.97
C SER A 83 -7.25 -3.85 9.85
N LEU A 84 -6.53 -4.96 9.58
CA LEU A 84 -6.96 -5.91 8.56
C LEU A 84 -8.10 -6.79 9.07
N THR A 85 -9.05 -7.05 8.17
CA THR A 85 -10.03 -8.12 8.36
C THR A 85 -9.38 -9.45 7.96
N ASP A 86 -10.07 -10.56 8.19
CA ASP A 86 -9.61 -11.86 7.69
C ASP A 86 -9.41 -11.83 6.18
N SER A 87 -10.35 -11.22 5.45
CA SER A 87 -10.20 -11.02 3.99
C SER A 87 -9.00 -10.16 3.65
N GLY A 88 -8.70 -9.17 4.50
CA GLY A 88 -7.52 -8.33 4.33
C GLY A 88 -6.22 -9.12 4.43
N PHE A 89 -6.13 -10.03 5.39
CA PHE A 89 -4.97 -10.92 5.51
C PHE A 89 -4.85 -11.86 4.32
N GLU A 90 -5.97 -12.39 3.83
CA GLU A 90 -5.99 -13.21 2.61
C GLU A 90 -5.48 -12.43 1.40
N LEU A 91 -5.90 -11.17 1.28
CA LEU A 91 -5.45 -10.30 0.19
C LEU A 91 -3.95 -10.04 0.26
N VAL A 92 -3.42 -9.82 1.46
CA VAL A 92 -1.96 -9.65 1.65
C VAL A 92 -1.22 -10.88 1.16
N ASP A 93 -1.66 -12.07 1.55
CA ASP A 93 -1.01 -13.31 1.14
C ASP A 93 -1.06 -13.52 -0.37
N GLU A 94 -2.21 -13.24 -0.99
CA GLU A 94 -2.38 -13.33 -2.44
C GLU A 94 -1.47 -12.36 -3.18
N LEU A 95 -1.41 -11.11 -2.73
CA LEU A 95 -0.56 -10.09 -3.34
C LEU A 95 0.92 -10.43 -3.18
N LYS A 96 1.30 -10.87 -1.99
CA LYS A 96 2.68 -11.28 -1.73
C LYS A 96 3.14 -12.34 -2.72
N HIS A 97 2.32 -13.37 -2.91
CA HIS A 97 2.62 -14.47 -3.83
C HIS A 97 2.70 -13.97 -5.28
N ARG A 98 1.74 -13.17 -5.71
CA ARG A 98 1.69 -12.66 -7.09
C ARG A 98 2.86 -11.72 -7.41
N ILE A 99 3.20 -10.85 -6.47
CA ILE A 99 4.34 -9.94 -6.63
C ILE A 99 5.65 -10.74 -6.73
N LYS A 100 5.78 -11.78 -5.90
CA LYS A 100 6.96 -12.66 -5.94
C LYS A 100 7.10 -13.34 -7.30
N MET A 101 6.00 -13.81 -7.87
CA MET A 101 6.00 -14.42 -9.19
C MET A 101 6.35 -13.43 -10.29
N LEU A 102 5.81 -12.22 -10.22
CA LEU A 102 6.15 -11.17 -11.18
C LEU A 102 7.63 -10.82 -11.12
N ASN A 103 8.19 -10.69 -9.92
CA ASN A 103 9.62 -10.41 -9.74
C ASN A 103 10.48 -11.53 -10.31
N SER A 104 10.05 -12.79 -10.12
CA SER A 104 10.77 -13.94 -10.69
C SER A 104 10.77 -13.88 -12.22
N SER A 105 9.62 -13.58 -12.82
CA SER A 105 9.51 -13.43 -14.27
C SER A 105 10.41 -12.30 -14.81
N LEU A 106 10.46 -11.18 -14.07
CA LEU A 106 11.35 -10.07 -14.45
C LEU A 106 12.81 -10.49 -14.44
N LYS A 107 13.22 -11.21 -13.40
CA LYS A 107 14.61 -11.70 -13.30
C LYS A 107 14.98 -12.62 -14.45
N ASP A 108 14.05 -13.49 -14.84
CA ASP A 108 14.27 -14.40 -15.97
C ASP A 108 14.43 -13.62 -17.28
N LEU A 109 13.57 -12.62 -17.52
CA LEU A 109 13.65 -11.79 -18.70
C LEU A 109 14.94 -10.97 -18.73
N GLU A 110 15.35 -10.42 -17.59
CA GLU A 110 16.58 -9.63 -17.48
C GLU A 110 17.82 -10.46 -17.77
N LYS A 111 17.79 -11.75 -17.44
CA LYS A 111 18.89 -12.67 -17.74
C LYS A 111 18.91 -13.11 -19.19
N GLY A 112 17.88 -12.77 -19.97
CA GLY A 112 17.78 -13.22 -21.34
C GLY A 112 17.48 -14.72 -21.47
N VAL A 113 16.90 -15.33 -20.45
CA VAL A 113 16.48 -16.73 -20.49
C VAL A 113 15.13 -16.80 -21.20
N ASN A 114 15.10 -17.54 -22.26
CA ASN A 114 13.89 -17.75 -23.06
C ASN A 114 13.48 -19.20 -23.06
#